data_31495f142c6f35aa6a60a50c8a6c2414
#
_entry.id   31495f142c6f35aa6a60a50c8a6c2414
#
_cell.length_a   1.000
_cell.length_b   1.000
_cell.length_c   1.000
_cell.angle_alpha   90.00
_cell.angle_beta   90.00
_cell.angle_gamma   90.00
#
_symmetry.space_group_name_H-M   'P 1'
#
loop_
_entity.id
_entity.type
_entity.pdbx_description
1 polymer ?
#
loop_
_entity_poly.entity_id
_entity_poly.type
_entity_poly.pdbx_seq_one_letter_code
_entity_poly.pdbx_strand_id
1 'polypeptide(L)' 'MKTMIRYLRQEKGINQRELAKHAGVSRQTISALENGRYNPSLILAYKITKLLGCEYIEDVFILDEDE' A
#
# COMPACT_ATOMS: atom_id res chain seq x y z
N MET A 1 4.32 -3.52 -11.17
CA MET A 1 3.75 -3.97 -9.89
C MET A 1 2.30 -3.52 -9.79
N LYS A 2 1.47 -4.38 -9.28
CA LYS A 2 0.06 -4.10 -9.07
C LYS A 2 -0.19 -4.04 -7.56
N THR A 3 -1.11 -3.18 -7.10
CA THR A 3 -1.42 -3.16 -5.67
C THR A 3 -2.91 -3.26 -5.43
N MET A 4 -3.26 -3.75 -4.26
CA MET A 4 -4.64 -3.81 -3.79
C MET A 4 -4.93 -2.72 -2.76
N ILE A 5 -4.03 -1.74 -2.65
CA ILE A 5 -4.14 -0.70 -1.61
C ILE A 5 -5.46 0.04 -1.68
N ARG A 6 -5.82 0.52 -2.87
CA ARG A 6 -7.06 1.30 -3.04
C ARG A 6 -8.29 0.48 -2.63
N TYR A 7 -8.36 -0.75 -3.11
CA TYR A 7 -9.49 -1.62 -2.81
C TYR A 7 -9.60 -1.88 -1.31
N LEU A 8 -8.48 -2.27 -0.69
CA LEU A 8 -8.46 -2.60 0.73
C LEU A 8 -8.74 -1.37 1.59
N ARG A 9 -8.20 -0.22 1.18
CA ARG A 9 -8.42 1.04 1.85
C ARG A 9 -9.91 1.41 1.84
N GLN A 10 -10.54 1.29 0.68
CA GLN A 10 -11.96 1.60 0.51
C GLN A 10 -12.83 0.64 1.33
N GLU A 11 -12.46 -0.61 1.40
CA GLU A 11 -13.16 -1.59 2.22
C GLU A 11 -13.16 -1.20 3.70
N LYS A 12 -12.08 -0.58 4.15
CA LYS A 12 -11.95 -0.13 5.53
C LYS A 12 -12.48 1.28 5.77
N GLY A 13 -12.87 1.97 4.69
CA GLY A 13 -13.39 3.32 4.80
C GLY A 13 -12.34 4.36 5.16
N ILE A 14 -11.08 4.14 4.80
CA ILE A 14 -10.01 5.10 5.05
C ILE A 14 -9.53 5.70 3.74
N ASN A 15 -9.20 7.00 3.79
CA ASN A 15 -8.72 7.70 2.61
C ASN A 15 -7.20 7.67 2.53
N GLN A 16 -6.65 8.17 1.41
CA GLN A 16 -5.20 8.17 1.19
C GLN A 16 -4.46 8.95 2.27
N ARG A 17 -5.03 10.07 2.70
CA ARG A 17 -4.39 10.91 3.72
C ARG A 17 -4.27 10.16 5.05
N GLU A 18 -5.31 9.47 5.44
CA GLU A 18 -5.31 8.70 6.68
C GLU A 18 -4.28 7.58 6.64
N LEU A 19 -4.24 6.84 5.53
CA LEU A 19 -3.27 5.78 5.38
C LEU A 19 -1.84 6.34 5.41
N ALA A 20 -1.60 7.44 4.70
CA ALA A 20 -0.30 8.08 4.67
C ALA A 20 0.15 8.49 6.06
N LYS A 21 -0.75 9.10 6.82
CA LYS A 21 -0.45 9.55 8.19
C LYS A 21 0.00 8.38 9.06
N HIS A 22 -0.73 7.28 9.02
CA HIS A 22 -0.39 6.12 9.85
C HIS A 22 0.85 5.39 9.36
N ALA A 23 1.12 5.45 8.07
CA ALA A 23 2.32 4.82 7.51
C ALA A 23 3.56 5.70 7.64
N GLY A 24 3.39 6.98 8.01
CA GLY A 24 4.51 7.89 8.17
C GLY A 24 5.09 8.40 6.86
N VAL A 25 4.27 8.50 5.82
CA VAL A 25 4.70 8.98 4.51
C VAL A 25 3.72 10.03 3.99
N SER A 26 4.05 10.66 2.88
CA SER A 26 3.16 11.65 2.27
C SER A 26 2.01 10.97 1.53
N ARG A 27 0.93 11.72 1.35
CA ARG A 27 -0.19 11.24 0.54
C ARG A 27 0.25 10.95 -0.89
N GLN A 28 1.20 11.75 -1.42
CA GLN A 28 1.74 11.51 -2.76
C GLN A 28 2.41 10.14 -2.87
N THR A 29 3.08 9.72 -1.81
CA THR A 29 3.70 8.39 -1.77
C THR A 29 2.64 7.30 -1.86
N ILE A 30 1.53 7.44 -1.11
CA ILE A 30 0.43 6.47 -1.19
C ILE A 30 -0.16 6.45 -2.59
N SER A 31 -0.38 7.62 -3.18
CA SER A 31 -0.91 7.71 -4.53
C SER A 31 0.01 7.02 -5.55
N ALA A 32 1.32 7.26 -5.43
CA ALA A 32 2.29 6.63 -6.32
C ALA A 32 2.30 5.12 -6.17
N LEU A 33 2.18 4.63 -4.94
CA LEU A 33 2.08 3.20 -4.68
C LEU A 33 0.84 2.60 -5.30
N GLU A 34 -0.30 3.26 -5.15
CA GLU A 34 -1.57 2.78 -5.71
C GLU A 34 -1.52 2.69 -7.23
N ASN A 35 -0.73 3.54 -7.86
CA ASN A 35 -0.58 3.56 -9.31
C ASN A 35 0.60 2.71 -9.82
N GLY A 36 1.25 1.99 -8.93
CA GLY A 36 2.37 1.12 -9.31
C GLY A 36 3.62 1.85 -9.76
N ARG A 37 3.76 3.13 -9.40
CA ARG A 37 4.88 3.97 -9.84
C ARG A 37 6.03 4.05 -8.87
N TYR A 38 5.92 3.38 -7.75
CA TYR A 38 6.90 3.50 -6.68
C TYR A 38 7.06 2.16 -5.99
N ASN A 39 8.31 1.73 -5.83
CA ASN A 39 8.60 0.48 -5.12
C ASN A 39 8.86 0.83 -3.66
N PRO A 40 8.01 0.38 -2.75
CA PRO A 40 8.19 0.70 -1.33
C PRO A 40 9.38 -0.05 -0.74
N SER A 41 9.96 0.52 0.32
CA SER A 41 10.90 -0.24 1.13
C SER A 41 10.17 -1.42 1.77
N LEU A 42 10.91 -2.41 2.20
CA LEU A 42 10.32 -3.56 2.86
C LEU A 42 9.54 -3.14 4.12
N ILE A 43 10.12 -2.19 4.88
CA ILE A 43 9.48 -1.70 6.10
C ILE A 43 8.16 -1.02 5.77
N LEU A 44 8.14 -0.16 4.75
CA LEU A 44 6.93 0.54 4.36
C LEU A 44 5.87 -0.44 3.87
N ALA A 45 6.26 -1.41 3.05
CA ALA A 45 5.33 -2.43 2.56
C ALA A 45 4.72 -3.21 3.72
N TYR A 46 5.53 -3.57 4.70
CA TYR A 46 5.07 -4.28 5.89
C TYR A 46 4.05 -3.44 6.67
N LYS A 47 4.39 -2.16 6.92
CA LYS A 47 3.49 -1.26 7.65
C LYS A 47 2.13 -1.13 6.95
N ILE A 48 2.15 -0.88 5.65
CA ILE A 48 0.91 -0.71 4.89
C ILE A 48 0.09 -1.98 4.93
N THR A 49 0.73 -3.13 4.78
CA THR A 49 0.06 -4.43 4.83
C THR A 49 -0.69 -4.59 6.15
N LYS A 50 -0.03 -4.29 7.27
CA LYS A 50 -0.65 -4.42 8.58
C LYS A 50 -1.75 -3.39 8.81
N LEU A 51 -1.54 -2.16 8.35
CA LEU A 51 -2.55 -1.11 8.47
C LEU A 51 -3.82 -1.46 7.70
N LEU A 52 -3.69 -2.20 6.61
CA LEU A 52 -4.83 -2.64 5.81
C LEU A 52 -5.44 -3.94 6.32
N GLY A 53 -4.94 -4.47 7.42
CA GLY A 53 -5.50 -5.66 8.04
C GLY A 53 -5.13 -6.96 7.34
N CYS A 54 -4.08 -6.94 6.53
CA CYS A 54 -3.63 -8.14 5.82
C CYS A 54 -2.49 -8.81 6.56
N GLU A 55 -2.35 -10.11 6.35
CA GLU A 55 -1.34 -10.90 7.02
C GLU A 55 -0.03 -10.94 6.22
N TYR A 56 -0.14 -10.95 4.89
CA TYR A 56 1.01 -11.11 4.02
C TYR A 56 1.17 -9.92 3.08
N ILE A 57 2.43 -9.55 2.80
CA ILE A 57 2.73 -8.46 1.86
C ILE A 57 2.15 -8.74 0.48
N GLU A 58 2.18 -10.00 0.04
CA GLU A 58 1.66 -10.38 -1.27
C GLU A 58 0.15 -10.27 -1.38
N ASP A 59 -0.56 -10.07 -0.27
CA ASP A 59 -1.99 -9.78 -0.32
C ASP A 59 -2.23 -8.34 -0.80
N VAL A 60 -1.23 -7.49 -0.68
CA VAL A 60 -1.33 -6.07 -1.01
C VAL A 60 -0.51 -5.71 -2.24
N PHE A 61 0.71 -6.23 -2.33
CA PHE A 61 1.65 -5.91 -3.40
C PHE A 61 1.86 -7.14 -4.27
N ILE A 62 1.41 -7.05 -5.51
CA ILE A 62 1.44 -8.19 -6.44
C ILE A 62 2.51 -7.90 -7.49
N LEU A 63 3.59 -8.67 -7.44
CA LEU A 63 4.70 -8.53 -8.36
C LEU A 63 4.51 -9.44 -9.57
N ASP A 64 4.91 -8.94 -10.73
CA ASP A 64 4.93 -9.77 -11.94
C ASP A 64 6.15 -10.67 -11.89
N GLU A 65 6.10 -11.79 -12.62
CA GLU A 65 7.21 -12.74 -12.63
C GLU A 65 8.53 -12.11 -13.10
N ASP A 66 8.44 -11.08 -13.93
CA ASP A 66 9.60 -10.41 -14.50
C ASP A 66 10.18 -9.30 -13.62
N GLU A 67 9.61 -9.07 -12.45
CA GLU A 67 10.08 -8.01 -11.55
C GLU A 67 11.12 -8.46 -10.54
#